data_f4ce90035bcb02a7231771da4a4dd37e
#
_entry.id   f4ce90035bcb02a7231771da4a4dd37e
#
_cell.length_a   1.000
_cell.length_b   1.000
_cell.length_c   1.000
_cell.angle_alpha   90.00
_cell.angle_beta   90.00
_cell.angle_gamma   90.00
#
_symmetry.space_group_name_H-M   'P 1'
#
loop_
_entity.id
_entity.type
_entity.pdbx_description
1 polymer ?
#
loop_
_entity_poly.entity_id
_entity_poly.type
_entity_poly.pdbx_seq_one_letter_code
_entity_poly.pdbx_strand_id
1 'polypeptide(L)'
;GCVLIGFGINASINILFTTLIGISILTFLLSRGFILPFLSVILFNISFFGEAAHVFSSFYPLQIAVVPILALFLFANIFETKLFECIGTENYFSKYKPFHFGLFISGIVSLGGLSINYLISETNSWLVYCILSVCIWIGILIMVQRIMQVMKVNNPVNQIGIYILCIVICLPTVFAPYLSGSLLLILICFHYGYKAECAASLLLFIYAVSKYYYDLNLSLLTKSMTLFFIGIACIAAWYFFTQ
;
A
#
# COMPACT_ATOMS: atom_id res chain seq x y z
N GLY A 1 -26.74 -19.01 -28.35
CA GLY A 1 -27.53 -18.32 -27.29
C GLY A 1 -26.68 -17.92 -26.08
N CYS A 2 -25.86 -18.83 -25.54
CA CYS A 2 -25.07 -18.56 -24.29
C CYS A 2 -24.02 -17.47 -24.44
N VAL A 3 -23.38 -17.33 -25.57
CA VAL A 3 -22.32 -16.32 -25.78
C VAL A 3 -22.92 -14.90 -25.80
N LEU A 4 -24.03 -14.68 -26.40
CA LEU A 4 -24.72 -13.38 -26.45
C LEU A 4 -25.26 -12.95 -25.07
N ILE A 5 -25.72 -13.89 -24.24
CA ILE A 5 -26.14 -13.60 -22.87
C ILE A 5 -24.94 -13.22 -22.02
N GLY A 6 -23.81 -13.92 -22.17
CA GLY A 6 -22.57 -13.59 -21.47
C GLY A 6 -22.04 -12.18 -21.81
N PHE A 7 -22.09 -11.76 -23.08
CA PHE A 7 -21.71 -10.40 -23.50
C PHE A 7 -22.67 -9.33 -22.93
N GLY A 8 -23.97 -9.60 -22.89
CA GLY A 8 -24.94 -8.67 -22.32
C GLY A 8 -24.78 -8.47 -20.82
N ILE A 9 -24.52 -9.54 -20.06
CA ILE A 9 -24.27 -9.48 -18.62
C ILE A 9 -22.97 -8.73 -18.33
N ASN A 10 -21.92 -9.02 -19.08
CA ASN A 10 -20.64 -8.36 -18.92
C ASN A 10 -20.70 -6.86 -19.23
N ALA A 11 -21.40 -6.45 -20.27
CA ALA A 11 -21.61 -5.04 -20.60
C ALA A 11 -22.40 -4.31 -19.50
N SER A 12 -23.43 -4.95 -18.94
CA SER A 12 -24.23 -4.34 -17.87
C SER A 12 -23.45 -4.17 -16.56
N ILE A 13 -22.54 -5.10 -16.23
CA ILE A 13 -21.68 -5.02 -15.04
C ILE A 13 -20.65 -3.89 -15.19
N ASN A 14 -20.02 -3.73 -16.35
CA ASN A 14 -19.09 -2.63 -16.61
C ASN A 14 -19.79 -1.27 -16.49
N ILE A 15 -20.98 -1.11 -17.08
CA ILE A 15 -21.75 0.12 -16.96
C ILE A 15 -22.08 0.41 -15.48
N LEU A 16 -22.35 -0.62 -14.68
CA LEU A 16 -22.64 -0.46 -13.26
C LEU A 16 -21.40 0.06 -12.48
N PHE A 17 -20.22 -0.52 -12.69
CA PHE A 17 -19.01 -0.05 -12.00
C PHE A 17 -18.58 1.35 -12.45
N THR A 18 -18.63 1.65 -13.76
CA THR A 18 -18.33 2.99 -14.27
C THR A 18 -19.32 4.04 -13.75
N THR A 19 -20.60 3.72 -13.63
CA THR A 19 -21.60 4.63 -13.03
C THR A 19 -21.37 4.84 -11.54
N LEU A 20 -20.97 3.79 -10.79
CA LEU A 20 -20.61 3.89 -9.38
C LEU A 20 -19.36 4.77 -9.17
N ILE A 21 -18.36 4.69 -10.05
CA ILE A 21 -17.19 5.59 -10.03
C ILE A 21 -17.66 7.04 -10.23
N GLY A 22 -18.51 7.31 -11.21
CA GLY A 22 -19.07 8.64 -11.45
C GLY A 22 -19.84 9.18 -10.24
N ILE A 23 -20.72 8.37 -9.65
CA ILE A 23 -21.47 8.73 -8.44
C ILE A 23 -20.54 9.01 -7.27
N SER A 24 -19.49 8.21 -7.06
CA SER A 24 -18.54 8.40 -5.97
C SER A 24 -17.76 9.71 -6.09
N ILE A 25 -17.33 10.08 -7.28
CA ILE A 25 -16.67 11.37 -7.55
C ILE A 25 -17.64 12.53 -7.30
N LEU A 26 -18.86 12.41 -7.79
CA LEU A 26 -19.88 13.46 -7.65
C LEU A 26 -20.26 13.66 -6.17
N THR A 27 -20.45 12.57 -5.42
CA THR A 27 -20.72 12.63 -3.97
C THR A 27 -19.54 13.22 -3.21
N PHE A 28 -18.30 12.91 -3.57
CA PHE A 28 -17.11 13.53 -2.96
C PHE A 28 -17.07 15.04 -3.19
N LEU A 29 -17.38 15.50 -4.39
CA LEU A 29 -17.34 16.93 -4.73
C LEU A 29 -18.47 17.72 -4.07
N LEU A 30 -19.69 17.17 -4.02
CA LEU A 30 -20.88 17.86 -3.53
C LEU A 30 -21.04 17.76 -2.01
N SER A 31 -20.48 16.74 -1.37
CA SER A 31 -20.70 16.51 0.06
C SER A 31 -19.94 17.52 0.93
N ARG A 32 -20.62 17.94 2.01
CA ARG A 32 -20.05 18.74 3.09
C ARG A 32 -20.10 17.89 4.36
N GLY A 33 -18.97 17.71 5.03
CA GLY A 33 -18.86 16.92 6.25
C GLY A 33 -17.84 15.78 6.11
N PHE A 34 -17.73 14.92 7.14
CA PHE A 34 -16.70 13.88 7.21
C PHE A 34 -17.15 12.54 6.61
N ILE A 35 -18.37 12.09 6.93
CA ILE A 35 -18.83 10.71 6.65
C ILE A 35 -19.04 10.47 5.14
N LEU A 36 -19.70 11.40 4.45
CA LEU A 36 -20.01 11.23 3.03
C LEU A 36 -18.77 11.21 2.13
N PRO A 37 -17.79 12.15 2.26
CA PRO A 37 -16.55 12.08 1.49
C PRO A 37 -15.74 10.81 1.81
N PHE A 38 -15.72 10.37 3.08
CA PHE A 38 -15.06 9.13 3.47
C PHE A 38 -15.68 7.89 2.78
N LEU A 39 -16.99 7.75 2.83
CA LEU A 39 -17.70 6.66 2.17
C LEU A 39 -17.53 6.72 0.65
N SER A 40 -17.49 7.91 0.05
CA SER A 40 -17.29 8.06 -1.38
C SER A 40 -15.91 7.57 -1.84
N VAL A 41 -14.85 7.80 -1.04
CA VAL A 41 -13.51 7.27 -1.36
C VAL A 41 -13.48 5.74 -1.29
N ILE A 42 -14.14 5.15 -0.28
CA ILE A 42 -14.23 3.69 -0.18
C ILE A 42 -15.04 3.13 -1.36
N LEU A 43 -16.18 3.73 -1.70
CA LEU A 43 -17.01 3.32 -2.82
C LEU A 43 -16.23 3.42 -4.15
N PHE A 44 -15.46 4.50 -4.34
CA PHE A 44 -14.58 4.66 -5.50
C PHE A 44 -13.59 3.50 -5.61
N ASN A 45 -12.90 3.17 -4.51
CA ASN A 45 -11.92 2.08 -4.51
C ASN A 45 -12.58 0.72 -4.79
N ILE A 46 -13.73 0.42 -4.17
CA ILE A 46 -14.47 -0.83 -4.43
C ILE A 46 -14.89 -0.92 -5.91
N SER A 47 -15.41 0.18 -6.46
CA SER A 47 -15.82 0.24 -7.87
C SER A 47 -14.63 0.10 -8.82
N PHE A 48 -13.50 0.74 -8.50
CA PHE A 48 -12.25 0.61 -9.25
C PHE A 48 -11.73 -0.82 -9.25
N PHE A 49 -11.81 -1.53 -8.11
CA PHE A 49 -11.50 -2.95 -8.02
C PHE A 49 -12.42 -3.81 -8.88
N GLY A 50 -13.72 -3.51 -8.84
CA GLY A 50 -14.71 -4.23 -9.63
C GLY A 50 -14.47 -4.07 -11.13
N GLU A 51 -14.18 -2.86 -11.59
CA GLU A 51 -13.82 -2.56 -12.99
C GLU A 51 -12.53 -3.28 -13.39
N ALA A 52 -11.48 -3.19 -12.58
CA ALA A 52 -10.21 -3.86 -12.84
C ALA A 52 -10.38 -5.39 -12.90
N ALA A 53 -11.20 -5.98 -12.03
CA ALA A 53 -11.51 -7.39 -12.04
C ALA A 53 -12.23 -7.84 -13.32
N HIS A 54 -13.04 -6.96 -13.87
CA HIS A 54 -13.80 -7.24 -15.07
C HIS A 54 -12.98 -7.10 -16.35
N VAL A 55 -12.17 -6.02 -16.44
CA VAL A 55 -11.32 -5.74 -17.61
C VAL A 55 -10.20 -6.77 -17.74
N PHE A 56 -9.60 -7.16 -16.66
CA PHE A 56 -8.46 -8.10 -16.64
C PHE A 56 -8.87 -9.55 -16.43
N SER A 57 -10.11 -9.98 -16.60
CA SER A 57 -10.69 -11.35 -16.56
C SER A 57 -9.84 -12.48 -15.96
N SER A 58 -8.72 -12.17 -15.37
CA SER A 58 -7.73 -13.00 -14.70
C SER A 58 -7.54 -12.51 -13.26
N PHE A 59 -7.04 -13.36 -12.37
CA PHE A 59 -6.86 -13.16 -10.92
C PHE A 59 -5.95 -11.99 -10.48
N TYR A 60 -5.57 -11.07 -11.40
CA TYR A 60 -4.64 -9.97 -11.14
C TYR A 60 -5.24 -8.59 -10.74
N PRO A 61 -6.56 -8.35 -10.74
CA PRO A 61 -7.11 -7.01 -10.56
C PRO A 61 -6.75 -6.40 -9.20
N LEU A 62 -6.75 -7.21 -8.15
CA LEU A 62 -6.37 -6.78 -6.81
C LEU A 62 -4.91 -6.35 -6.74
N GLN A 63 -4.04 -7.09 -7.43
CA GLN A 63 -2.61 -6.82 -7.47
C GLN A 63 -2.32 -5.49 -8.19
N ILE A 64 -2.98 -5.22 -9.30
CA ILE A 64 -2.78 -3.99 -10.08
C ILE A 64 -3.35 -2.77 -9.34
N ALA A 65 -4.47 -2.91 -8.65
CA ALA A 65 -5.14 -1.79 -7.99
C ALA A 65 -4.45 -1.33 -6.69
N VAL A 66 -3.64 -2.17 -6.04
CA VAL A 66 -2.93 -1.80 -4.80
C VAL A 66 -1.90 -0.69 -5.03
N VAL A 67 -1.14 -0.75 -6.13
CA VAL A 67 -0.10 0.25 -6.42
C VAL A 67 -0.66 1.66 -6.55
N PRO A 68 -1.70 1.93 -7.37
CA PRO A 68 -2.25 3.27 -7.47
C PRO A 68 -2.85 3.78 -6.15
N ILE A 69 -3.44 2.92 -5.32
CA ILE A 69 -3.97 3.33 -4.01
C ILE A 69 -2.84 3.77 -3.08
N LEU A 70 -1.77 2.97 -2.98
CA LEU A 70 -0.60 3.32 -2.17
C LEU A 70 0.13 4.55 -2.73
N ALA A 71 0.23 4.68 -4.05
CA ALA A 71 0.82 5.83 -4.71
C ALA A 71 -0.01 7.11 -4.45
N LEU A 72 -1.34 7.03 -4.54
CA LEU A 72 -2.23 8.16 -4.21
C LEU A 72 -2.11 8.54 -2.73
N PHE A 73 -2.02 7.57 -1.83
CA PHE A 73 -1.82 7.83 -0.41
C PHE A 73 -0.47 8.52 -0.16
N LEU A 74 0.60 8.03 -0.77
CA LEU A 74 1.93 8.65 -0.70
C LEU A 74 1.89 10.08 -1.27
N PHE A 75 1.30 10.26 -2.45
CA PHE A 75 1.20 11.55 -3.11
C PHE A 75 0.39 12.55 -2.29
N ALA A 76 -0.76 12.15 -1.74
CA ALA A 76 -1.58 12.99 -0.89
C ALA A 76 -0.79 13.52 0.31
N ASN A 77 0.03 12.66 0.95
CA ASN A 77 0.86 13.06 2.08
C ASN A 77 2.02 13.99 1.65
N ILE A 78 2.69 13.70 0.53
CA ILE A 78 3.81 14.53 0.04
C ILE A 78 3.35 15.94 -0.34
N PHE A 79 2.17 16.06 -0.92
CA PHE A 79 1.60 17.34 -1.38
C PHE A 79 0.65 17.98 -0.38
N GLU A 80 0.54 17.42 0.83
CA GLU A 80 -0.35 17.93 1.89
C GLU A 80 -0.20 19.44 2.12
N THR A 81 1.03 19.93 2.25
CA THR A 81 1.32 21.36 2.48
C THR A 81 0.86 22.24 1.31
N LYS A 82 1.09 21.80 0.08
CA LYS A 82 0.66 22.54 -1.13
C LYS A 82 -0.85 22.49 -1.31
N LEU A 83 -1.48 21.37 -0.99
CA LEU A 83 -2.94 21.22 -1.02
C LEU A 83 -3.59 22.11 0.03
N PHE A 84 -2.97 22.24 1.21
CA PHE A 84 -3.42 23.15 2.25
C PHE A 84 -3.44 24.61 1.80
N GLU A 85 -2.38 25.06 1.11
CA GLU A 85 -2.29 26.41 0.55
C GLU A 85 -3.32 26.68 -0.55
N CYS A 86 -3.63 25.66 -1.39
CA CYS A 86 -4.56 25.82 -2.50
C CYS A 86 -6.04 25.76 -2.11
N ILE A 87 -6.42 24.93 -1.13
CA ILE A 87 -7.84 24.61 -0.82
C ILE A 87 -8.41 25.55 0.27
N GLY A 88 -7.56 26.18 1.07
CA GLY A 88 -7.95 27.01 2.22
C GLY A 88 -8.35 26.18 3.45
N THR A 89 -8.27 26.79 4.62
CA THR A 89 -8.34 26.09 5.92
C THR A 89 -9.67 25.38 6.19
N GLU A 90 -10.79 25.98 5.84
CA GLU A 90 -12.12 25.40 6.14
C GLU A 90 -12.46 24.18 5.28
N ASN A 91 -12.18 24.25 3.97
CA ASN A 91 -12.42 23.15 3.04
C ASN A 91 -11.41 22.01 3.21
N TYR A 92 -10.20 22.34 3.69
CA TYR A 92 -9.15 21.34 3.94
C TYR A 92 -9.59 20.33 5.01
N PHE A 93 -10.03 20.78 6.18
CA PHE A 93 -10.47 19.87 7.24
C PHE A 93 -11.70 19.07 6.85
N SER A 94 -12.62 19.63 6.09
CA SER A 94 -13.85 18.98 5.69
C SER A 94 -13.64 17.91 4.61
N LYS A 95 -12.71 18.09 3.68
CA LYS A 95 -12.52 17.18 2.54
C LYS A 95 -11.24 16.35 2.61
N TYR A 96 -10.12 16.94 3.05
CA TYR A 96 -8.83 16.22 3.06
C TYR A 96 -8.76 15.11 4.11
N LYS A 97 -9.18 15.38 5.35
CA LYS A 97 -9.17 14.34 6.39
C LYS A 97 -9.93 13.07 6.01
N PRO A 98 -11.21 13.15 5.57
CA PRO A 98 -11.93 11.94 5.16
C PRO A 98 -11.32 11.28 3.92
N PHE A 99 -10.76 12.06 2.98
CA PHE A 99 -10.05 11.54 1.82
C PHE A 99 -8.81 10.73 2.23
N HIS A 100 -7.96 11.32 3.06
CA HIS A 100 -6.75 10.69 3.58
C HIS A 100 -7.07 9.39 4.34
N PHE A 101 -8.03 9.45 5.26
CA PHE A 101 -8.45 8.29 6.06
C PHE A 101 -9.11 7.20 5.20
N GLY A 102 -9.88 7.61 4.19
CA GLY A 102 -10.47 6.68 3.20
C GLY A 102 -9.42 5.94 2.38
N LEU A 103 -8.39 6.64 1.91
CA LEU A 103 -7.25 6.04 1.20
C LEU A 103 -6.44 5.11 2.11
N PHE A 104 -6.22 5.50 3.35
CA PHE A 104 -5.51 4.68 4.33
C PHE A 104 -6.24 3.34 4.58
N ILE A 105 -7.54 3.38 4.85
CA ILE A 105 -8.33 2.15 5.04
C ILE A 105 -8.36 1.30 3.76
N SER A 106 -8.54 1.92 2.60
CA SER A 106 -8.48 1.23 1.31
C SER A 106 -7.12 0.55 1.10
N GLY A 107 -6.02 1.20 1.49
CA GLY A 107 -4.68 0.64 1.47
C GLY A 107 -4.55 -0.61 2.35
N ILE A 108 -5.05 -0.55 3.59
CA ILE A 108 -5.05 -1.70 4.51
C ILE A 108 -5.86 -2.86 3.94
N VAL A 109 -7.08 -2.59 3.49
CA VAL A 109 -7.98 -3.62 2.95
C VAL A 109 -7.38 -4.27 1.70
N SER A 110 -6.80 -3.48 0.80
CA SER A 110 -6.19 -3.98 -0.42
C SER A 110 -4.94 -4.83 -0.16
N LEU A 111 -4.09 -4.42 0.79
CA LEU A 111 -2.93 -5.22 1.21
C LEU A 111 -3.34 -6.51 1.93
N GLY A 112 -4.37 -6.45 2.77
CA GLY A 112 -4.97 -7.63 3.40
C GLY A 112 -5.55 -8.60 2.36
N GLY A 113 -6.26 -8.09 1.36
CA GLY A 113 -6.79 -8.86 0.24
C GLY A 113 -5.69 -9.54 -0.60
N LEU A 114 -4.57 -8.83 -0.83
CA LEU A 114 -3.39 -9.42 -1.50
C LEU A 114 -2.83 -10.62 -0.76
N SER A 115 -2.77 -10.56 0.55
CA SER A 115 -2.24 -11.66 1.36
C SER A 115 -3.12 -12.92 1.28
N ILE A 116 -4.44 -12.76 1.11
CA ILE A 116 -5.38 -13.86 0.96
C ILE A 116 -5.31 -14.45 -0.46
N ASN A 117 -5.24 -13.61 -1.49
CA ASN A 117 -5.17 -14.07 -2.89
C ASN A 117 -3.88 -14.84 -3.19
N TYR A 118 -2.80 -14.56 -2.51
CA TYR A 118 -1.55 -15.31 -2.64
C TYR A 118 -1.71 -16.81 -2.36
N LEU A 119 -2.66 -17.18 -1.49
CA LEU A 119 -2.97 -18.58 -1.17
C LEU A 119 -3.84 -19.28 -2.20
N ILE A 120 -4.69 -18.53 -2.90
CA ILE A 120 -5.75 -19.10 -3.75
C ILE A 120 -5.27 -19.25 -5.19
N SER A 121 -4.32 -18.44 -5.64
CA SER A 121 -3.85 -18.46 -7.02
C SER A 121 -2.72 -19.49 -7.21
N GLU A 122 -3.06 -20.67 -7.70
CA GLU A 122 -2.10 -21.67 -8.19
C GLU A 122 -1.36 -21.22 -9.46
N THR A 123 -1.78 -20.14 -10.10
CA THR A 123 -1.18 -19.62 -11.33
C THR A 123 0.08 -18.83 -11.02
N ASN A 124 1.16 -19.29 -11.59
CA ASN A 124 2.56 -18.87 -11.43
C ASN A 124 2.82 -17.44 -11.93
N SER A 125 2.22 -16.45 -11.29
CA SER A 125 2.37 -15.01 -11.61
C SER A 125 3.45 -14.32 -10.77
N TRP A 126 4.54 -15.05 -10.46
CA TRP A 126 5.67 -14.51 -9.69
C TRP A 126 6.20 -13.17 -10.25
N LEU A 127 6.17 -13.00 -11.58
CA LEU A 127 6.57 -11.76 -12.25
C LEU A 127 5.71 -10.56 -11.80
N VAL A 128 4.39 -10.76 -11.67
CA VAL A 128 3.48 -9.68 -11.25
C VAL A 128 3.78 -9.26 -9.81
N TYR A 129 4.04 -10.22 -8.92
CA TYR A 129 4.43 -9.92 -7.53
C TYR A 129 5.77 -9.18 -7.45
N CYS A 130 6.76 -9.58 -8.27
CA CYS A 130 8.04 -8.88 -8.34
C CYS A 130 7.88 -7.43 -8.82
N ILE A 131 7.11 -7.20 -9.90
CA ILE A 131 6.86 -5.85 -10.42
C ILE A 131 6.15 -4.99 -9.36
N LEU A 132 5.14 -5.55 -8.69
CA LEU A 132 4.40 -4.89 -7.64
C LEU A 132 5.31 -4.48 -6.48
N SER A 133 6.15 -5.40 -6.01
CA SER A 133 7.12 -5.14 -4.94
C SER A 133 8.11 -4.05 -5.33
N VAL A 134 8.63 -4.07 -6.56
CA VAL A 134 9.55 -3.04 -7.06
C VAL A 134 8.87 -1.65 -7.08
N CYS A 135 7.61 -1.57 -7.52
CA CYS A 135 6.85 -0.31 -7.47
C CYS A 135 6.70 0.22 -6.03
N ILE A 136 6.40 -0.67 -5.06
CA ILE A 136 6.29 -0.29 -3.65
C ILE A 136 7.66 0.13 -3.08
N TRP A 137 8.75 -0.52 -3.47
CA TRP A 137 10.10 -0.16 -3.05
C TRP A 137 10.49 1.25 -3.49
N ILE A 138 10.09 1.67 -4.69
CA ILE A 138 10.29 3.06 -5.13
C ILE A 138 9.61 4.02 -4.14
N GLY A 139 8.39 3.70 -3.70
CA GLY A 139 7.70 4.48 -2.67
C GLY A 139 8.44 4.53 -1.34
N ILE A 140 9.00 3.38 -0.89
CA ILE A 140 9.82 3.30 0.33
C ILE A 140 11.07 4.16 0.21
N LEU A 141 11.79 4.10 -0.91
CA LEU A 141 13.00 4.89 -1.15
C LEU A 141 12.71 6.39 -1.15
N ILE A 142 11.59 6.82 -1.74
CA ILE A 142 11.15 8.22 -1.70
C ILE A 142 10.90 8.67 -0.26
N MET A 143 10.24 7.84 0.55
CA MET A 143 9.99 8.16 1.97
C MET A 143 11.27 8.20 2.80
N VAL A 144 12.17 7.25 2.60
CA VAL A 144 13.49 7.22 3.27
C VAL A 144 14.28 8.48 2.93
N GLN A 145 14.29 8.91 1.67
CA GLN A 145 14.92 10.17 1.25
C GLN A 145 14.33 11.39 1.99
N ARG A 146 13.00 11.45 2.12
CA ARG A 146 12.32 12.52 2.86
C ARG A 146 12.71 12.52 4.34
N ILE A 147 12.73 11.37 4.97
CA ILE A 147 13.12 11.22 6.38
C ILE A 147 14.58 11.67 6.58
N MET A 148 15.51 11.27 5.70
CA MET A 148 16.91 11.71 5.76
C MET A 148 17.05 13.23 5.62
N GLN A 149 16.26 13.86 4.76
CA GLN A 149 16.26 15.32 4.62
C GLN A 149 15.83 16.02 5.91
N VAL A 150 14.78 15.51 6.57
CA VAL A 150 14.31 16.06 7.86
C VAL A 150 15.34 15.85 8.97
N MET A 151 16.00 14.71 8.99
CA MET A 151 17.06 14.39 9.97
C MET A 151 18.39 15.07 9.66
N LYS A 152 18.51 15.85 8.56
CA LYS A 152 19.71 16.57 8.13
C LYS A 152 20.96 15.67 8.03
N VAL A 153 20.79 14.45 7.54
CA VAL A 153 21.89 13.53 7.29
C VAL A 153 22.67 14.00 6.06
N ASN A 154 23.73 14.80 6.28
CA ASN A 154 24.52 15.44 5.21
C ASN A 154 25.69 14.59 4.73
N ASN A 155 26.14 13.59 5.51
CA ASN A 155 27.23 12.70 5.12
C ASN A 155 26.84 11.76 3.99
N PRO A 156 27.46 11.82 2.81
CA PRO A 156 27.10 10.97 1.67
C PRO A 156 27.32 9.48 1.95
N VAL A 157 28.31 9.13 2.77
CA VAL A 157 28.60 7.74 3.16
C VAL A 157 27.45 7.17 3.99
N ASN A 158 26.91 7.94 4.93
CA ASN A 158 25.79 7.52 5.76
C ASN A 158 24.50 7.40 4.92
N GLN A 159 24.28 8.29 3.95
CA GLN A 159 23.15 8.20 3.04
C GLN A 159 23.18 6.91 2.22
N ILE A 160 24.34 6.59 1.62
CA ILE A 160 24.54 5.35 0.86
C ILE A 160 24.31 4.14 1.76
N GLY A 161 24.86 4.15 2.98
CA GLY A 161 24.65 3.08 3.96
C GLY A 161 23.17 2.82 4.28
N ILE A 162 22.38 3.89 4.49
CA ILE A 162 20.94 3.79 4.76
C ILE A 162 20.19 3.20 3.55
N TYR A 163 20.51 3.62 2.31
CA TYR A 163 19.91 3.06 1.12
C TYR A 163 20.23 1.57 0.94
N ILE A 164 21.49 1.18 1.13
CA ILE A 164 21.91 -0.22 1.07
C ILE A 164 21.15 -1.05 2.11
N LEU A 165 21.10 -0.57 3.36
CA LEU A 165 20.36 -1.24 4.43
C LEU A 165 18.86 -1.39 4.09
N CYS A 166 18.25 -0.33 3.55
CA CYS A 166 16.87 -0.36 3.13
C CYS A 166 16.62 -1.41 2.04
N ILE A 167 17.49 -1.48 1.03
CA ILE A 167 17.39 -2.48 -0.05
C ILE A 167 17.55 -3.89 0.51
N VAL A 168 18.51 -4.12 1.41
CA VAL A 168 18.75 -5.43 2.05
C VAL A 168 17.51 -5.88 2.84
N ILE A 169 16.87 -4.98 3.59
CA ILE A 169 15.63 -5.28 4.33
C ILE A 169 14.46 -5.56 3.37
N CYS A 170 14.42 -4.89 2.23
CA CYS A 170 13.37 -5.10 1.23
C CYS A 170 13.57 -6.38 0.40
N LEU A 171 14.78 -6.92 0.26
CA LEU A 171 15.04 -8.13 -0.55
C LEU A 171 14.10 -9.32 -0.25
N PRO A 172 13.89 -9.73 1.01
CA PRO A 172 12.96 -10.84 1.32
C PRO A 172 11.51 -10.54 0.92
N THR A 173 11.13 -9.27 0.77
CA THR A 173 9.76 -8.85 0.47
C THR A 173 9.42 -8.87 -1.04
N VAL A 174 10.37 -9.25 -1.90
CA VAL A 174 10.16 -9.33 -3.37
C VAL A 174 8.94 -10.19 -3.71
N PHE A 175 8.81 -11.32 -3.04
CA PHE A 175 7.72 -12.26 -3.24
C PHE A 175 6.47 -11.97 -2.38
N ALA A 176 6.56 -11.00 -1.47
CA ALA A 176 5.50 -10.65 -0.52
C ALA A 176 5.20 -9.13 -0.54
N PRO A 177 4.55 -8.62 -1.59
CA PRO A 177 4.28 -7.18 -1.73
C PRO A 177 3.40 -6.62 -0.61
N TYR A 178 2.58 -7.44 0.05
CA TYR A 178 1.80 -7.04 1.21
C TYR A 178 2.70 -6.68 2.41
N LEU A 179 3.88 -7.28 2.51
CA LEU A 179 4.86 -6.97 3.56
C LEU A 179 5.57 -5.63 3.26
N SER A 180 6.02 -5.40 2.03
CA SER A 180 6.62 -4.11 1.63
C SER A 180 5.60 -2.97 1.69
N GLY A 181 4.34 -3.22 1.32
CA GLY A 181 3.26 -2.25 1.40
C GLY A 181 2.93 -1.83 2.84
N SER A 182 2.90 -2.77 3.78
CA SER A 182 2.71 -2.46 5.20
C SER A 182 3.87 -1.66 5.79
N LEU A 183 5.11 -1.96 5.39
CA LEU A 183 6.30 -1.16 5.73
C LEU A 183 6.17 0.28 5.21
N LEU A 184 5.76 0.46 3.95
CA LEU A 184 5.53 1.77 3.37
C LEU A 184 4.50 2.57 4.17
N LEU A 185 3.37 1.97 4.55
CA LEU A 185 2.36 2.63 5.37
C LEU A 185 2.91 3.07 6.74
N ILE A 186 3.69 2.21 7.41
CA ILE A 186 4.34 2.57 8.68
C ILE A 186 5.25 3.78 8.50
N LEU A 187 6.12 3.80 7.47
CA LEU A 187 7.04 4.89 7.21
C LEU A 187 6.31 6.22 6.95
N ILE A 188 5.22 6.18 6.17
CA ILE A 188 4.40 7.36 5.91
C ILE A 188 3.76 7.86 7.21
N CYS A 189 3.04 7.01 7.94
CA CYS A 189 2.35 7.39 9.17
C CYS A 189 3.31 7.87 10.26
N PHE A 190 4.49 7.26 10.36
CA PHE A 190 5.54 7.68 11.30
C PHE A 190 6.08 9.06 10.95
N HIS A 191 6.40 9.31 9.68
CA HIS A 191 6.96 10.59 9.22
C HIS A 191 6.00 11.76 9.43
N TYR A 192 4.70 11.56 9.17
CA TYR A 192 3.68 12.61 9.32
C TYR A 192 3.05 12.65 10.72
N GLY A 193 3.42 11.74 11.62
CA GLY A 193 2.99 11.75 13.02
C GLY A 193 1.55 11.29 13.28
N TYR A 194 0.94 10.54 12.38
CA TYR A 194 -0.41 9.98 12.52
C TYR A 194 -0.42 8.76 13.46
N LYS A 195 -0.55 8.99 14.76
CA LYS A 195 -0.41 7.95 15.82
C LYS A 195 -1.36 6.77 15.65
N ALA A 196 -2.65 7.04 15.40
CA ALA A 196 -3.66 5.98 15.26
C ALA A 196 -3.45 5.14 14.00
N GLU A 197 -3.14 5.79 12.88
CA GLU A 197 -2.87 5.13 11.61
C GLU A 197 -1.55 4.35 11.65
N CYS A 198 -0.55 4.88 12.36
CA CYS A 198 0.71 4.17 12.61
C CYS A 198 0.49 2.89 13.41
N ALA A 199 -0.34 2.92 14.46
CA ALA A 199 -0.69 1.72 15.23
C ALA A 199 -1.42 0.68 14.37
N ALA A 200 -2.37 1.10 13.54
CA ALA A 200 -3.07 0.21 12.61
C ALA A 200 -2.13 -0.39 11.55
N SER A 201 -1.21 0.43 11.01
CA SER A 201 -0.17 -0.04 10.06
C SER A 201 0.78 -1.05 10.70
N LEU A 202 1.12 -0.86 11.99
CA LEU A 202 1.96 -1.80 12.74
C LEU A 202 1.24 -3.15 12.93
N LEU A 203 -0.05 -3.13 13.25
CA LEU A 203 -0.85 -4.36 13.35
C LEU A 203 -0.92 -5.08 12.00
N LEU A 204 -1.11 -4.35 10.90
CA LEU A 204 -1.07 -4.91 9.55
C LEU A 204 0.30 -5.53 9.25
N PHE A 205 1.39 -4.89 9.65
CA PHE A 205 2.74 -5.40 9.45
C PHE A 205 2.98 -6.69 10.23
N ILE A 206 2.56 -6.74 11.51
CA ILE A 206 2.65 -7.97 12.33
C ILE A 206 1.86 -9.11 11.67
N TYR A 207 0.65 -8.81 11.19
CA TYR A 207 -0.15 -9.78 10.43
C TYR A 207 0.59 -10.24 9.16
N ALA A 208 1.16 -9.30 8.39
CA ALA A 208 1.89 -9.59 7.16
C ALA A 208 3.13 -10.47 7.41
N VAL A 209 3.91 -10.17 8.46
CA VAL A 209 5.07 -10.98 8.86
C VAL A 209 4.64 -12.39 9.28
N SER A 210 3.59 -12.50 10.11
CA SER A 210 3.05 -13.78 10.52
C SER A 210 2.61 -14.61 9.32
N LYS A 211 1.87 -13.97 8.41
CA LYS A 211 1.40 -14.59 7.17
C LYS A 211 2.56 -15.09 6.30
N TYR A 212 3.55 -14.22 6.06
CA TYR A 212 4.75 -14.57 5.30
C TYR A 212 5.48 -15.77 5.91
N TYR A 213 5.62 -15.80 7.24
CA TYR A 213 6.24 -16.92 7.94
C TYR A 213 5.48 -18.25 7.73
N TYR A 214 4.15 -18.21 7.71
CA TYR A 214 3.34 -19.42 7.48
C TYR A 214 3.34 -19.85 6.01
N ASP A 215 3.35 -18.91 5.07
CA ASP A 215 3.31 -19.16 3.62
C ASP A 215 4.65 -19.75 3.09
N LEU A 216 5.75 -19.52 3.79
CA LEU A 216 7.04 -20.13 3.46
C LEU A 216 6.99 -21.66 3.72
N ASN A 217 6.91 -22.44 2.63
CA ASN A 217 7.00 -23.91 2.66
C ASN A 217 8.43 -24.41 2.99
N LEU A 218 9.10 -23.79 3.95
CA LEU A 218 10.42 -24.16 4.43
C LEU A 218 10.29 -25.07 5.65
N SER A 219 11.29 -25.94 5.84
CA SER A 219 11.39 -26.73 7.06
C SER A 219 11.51 -25.82 8.30
N LEU A 220 11.01 -26.26 9.45
CA LEU A 220 11.10 -25.49 10.71
C LEU A 220 12.54 -25.08 11.04
N LEU A 221 13.50 -25.93 10.73
CA LEU A 221 14.92 -25.66 10.96
C LEU A 221 15.42 -24.51 10.08
N THR A 222 15.04 -24.46 8.79
CA THR A 222 15.42 -23.38 7.88
C THR A 222 14.77 -22.06 8.31
N LYS A 223 13.51 -22.07 8.77
CA LYS A 223 12.82 -20.89 9.31
C LYS A 223 13.54 -20.32 10.54
N SER A 224 13.95 -21.19 11.48
CA SER A 224 14.66 -20.75 12.68
C SER A 224 16.06 -20.20 12.36
N MET A 225 16.79 -20.81 11.41
CA MET A 225 18.07 -20.30 10.95
C MET A 225 17.96 -18.91 10.30
N THR A 226 16.98 -18.69 9.44
CA THR A 226 16.78 -17.38 8.80
C THR A 226 16.48 -16.28 9.83
N LEU A 227 15.63 -16.56 10.83
CA LEU A 227 15.36 -15.62 11.92
C LEU A 227 16.61 -15.33 12.76
N PHE A 228 17.42 -16.33 13.03
CA PHE A 228 18.67 -16.17 13.76
C PHE A 228 19.67 -15.27 13.01
N PHE A 229 19.86 -15.50 11.72
CA PHE A 229 20.73 -14.65 10.89
C PHE A 229 20.23 -13.22 10.77
N ILE A 230 18.91 -13.01 10.63
CA ILE A 230 18.31 -11.68 10.62
C ILE A 230 18.55 -10.97 11.97
N GLY A 231 18.41 -11.67 13.09
CA GLY A 231 18.69 -11.13 14.41
C GLY A 231 20.14 -10.68 14.57
N ILE A 232 21.12 -11.50 14.13
CA ILE A 232 22.54 -11.14 14.13
C ILE A 232 22.79 -9.91 13.24
N ALA A 233 22.21 -9.86 12.04
CA ALA A 233 22.37 -8.74 11.14
C ALA A 233 21.81 -7.43 11.73
N CYS A 234 20.67 -7.48 12.42
CA CYS A 234 20.11 -6.33 13.13
C CYS A 234 21.03 -5.84 14.27
N ILE A 235 21.60 -6.74 15.07
CA ILE A 235 22.55 -6.40 16.14
C ILE A 235 23.81 -5.78 15.55
N ALA A 236 24.36 -6.36 14.47
CA ALA A 236 25.55 -5.83 13.79
C ALA A 236 25.27 -4.44 13.21
N ALA A 237 24.11 -4.24 12.58
CA ALA A 237 23.70 -2.95 12.08
C ALA A 237 23.56 -1.90 13.20
N TRP A 238 22.92 -2.27 14.30
CA TRP A 238 22.79 -1.39 15.46
C TRP A 238 24.18 -0.96 16.01
N TYR A 239 25.08 -1.92 16.14
CA TYR A 239 26.46 -1.65 16.62
C TYR A 239 27.21 -0.69 15.68
N PHE A 240 27.05 -0.87 14.35
CA PHE A 240 27.70 -0.03 13.35
C PHE A 240 27.18 1.41 13.36
N PHE A 241 25.89 1.63 13.64
CA PHE A 241 25.28 2.96 13.67
C PHE A 241 25.43 3.69 15.01
N THR A 242 25.83 2.99 16.09
CA THR A 242 26.02 3.59 17.43
C THR A 242 27.47 4.01 17.69
N GLN A 243 28.42 3.64 16.83
CA GLN A 243 29.78 4.15 16.83
C GLN A 243 29.95 5.36 15.91
#